data_ad1fd07ef0e5412006098229a782a8fd
#
_entry.id   ad1fd07ef0e5412006098229a782a8fd
#
_cell.length_a   1.000
_cell.length_b   1.000
_cell.length_c   1.000
_cell.angle_alpha   90.00
_cell.angle_beta   90.00
_cell.angle_gamma   90.00
#
_symmetry.space_group_name_H-M   'P 1'
#
loop_
_entity.id
_entity.type
_entity.pdbx_description
1 polymer ?
#
loop_
_entity_poly.entity_id
_entity_poly.type
_entity_poly.pdbx_seq_one_letter_code
_entity_poly.pdbx_strand_id
1 'polypeptide(L)'
;MRVKEKIIELLEGFSANDYGEFLLENSTKDFLFIRPSGNPIDASGFIEMRTSGDLSCDGYTDVKKIRKLEFLSDEVAMCVFTLRSSFIYKDIQNSDLATVTAILKKINNQWKLSWMQRSSGDSDLSLWDKYL
;
A
#
# COMPACT_ATOMS: atom_id res chain seq x y z
N MET A 1 -4.58 5.47 20.33
CA MET A 1 -4.91 5.49 18.90
C MET A 1 -5.73 4.28 18.53
N ARG A 2 -6.79 4.48 17.79
CA ARG A 2 -7.64 3.38 17.33
C ARG A 2 -6.90 2.55 16.29
N VAL A 3 -7.17 1.24 16.27
CA VAL A 3 -6.52 0.32 15.34
C VAL A 3 -6.75 0.73 13.89
N LYS A 4 -7.96 1.14 13.54
CA LYS A 4 -8.29 1.59 12.18
C LYS A 4 -7.40 2.76 11.74
N GLU A 5 -7.22 3.74 12.61
CA GLU A 5 -6.37 4.91 12.33
C GLU A 5 -4.91 4.50 12.13
N LYS A 6 -4.44 3.56 12.96
CA LYS A 6 -3.08 3.05 12.83
C LYS A 6 -2.88 2.31 11.50
N ILE A 7 -3.85 1.53 11.08
CA ILE A 7 -3.82 0.83 9.80
C ILE A 7 -3.76 1.85 8.65
N ILE A 8 -4.60 2.88 8.68
CA ILE A 8 -4.59 3.93 7.65
C ILE A 8 -3.21 4.60 7.56
N GLU A 9 -2.61 4.93 8.71
CA GLU A 9 -1.26 5.50 8.73
C GLU A 9 -0.24 4.60 8.06
N LEU A 10 -0.30 3.29 8.31
CA LEU A 10 0.61 2.33 7.68
C LEU A 10 0.42 2.29 6.16
N LEU A 11 -0.82 2.32 5.70
CA LEU A 11 -1.12 2.26 4.28
C LEU A 11 -0.68 3.53 3.55
N GLU A 12 -0.90 4.69 4.15
CA GLU A 12 -0.45 5.97 3.61
C GLU A 12 1.08 6.06 3.62
N GLY A 13 1.70 5.61 4.71
CA GLY A 13 3.15 5.62 4.85
C GLY A 13 3.86 4.74 3.84
N PHE A 14 3.30 3.59 3.51
CA PHE A 14 3.87 2.71 2.48
C PHE A 14 4.05 3.44 1.15
N SER A 15 3.04 4.21 0.74
CA SER A 15 3.04 4.86 -0.56
C SER A 15 3.77 6.20 -0.58
N ALA A 16 3.84 6.88 0.56
CA ALA A 16 4.41 8.23 0.66
C ALA A 16 5.89 8.25 0.99
N ASN A 17 6.48 7.10 1.22
CA ASN A 17 7.79 7.03 1.87
C ASN A 17 8.99 7.38 0.98
N ASP A 18 10.01 7.78 1.66
CA ASP A 18 11.36 8.11 1.27
C ASP A 18 12.27 6.87 1.31
N TYR A 19 12.72 6.36 0.21
CA TYR A 19 13.80 5.37 0.11
C TYR A 19 13.61 4.05 0.87
N GLY A 20 12.37 3.71 1.24
CA GLY A 20 12.06 2.40 1.79
C GLY A 20 12.28 2.22 3.29
N GLU A 21 12.71 3.24 4.01
CA GLU A 21 12.90 3.16 5.47
C GLU A 21 11.61 2.78 6.21
N PHE A 22 10.49 3.36 5.77
CA PHE A 22 9.21 3.06 6.37
C PHE A 22 8.90 1.57 6.28
N LEU A 23 9.16 0.96 5.13
CA LEU A 23 8.88 -0.46 4.92
C LEU A 23 9.75 -1.34 5.82
N LEU A 24 11.01 -0.99 5.99
CA LEU A 24 11.91 -1.74 6.89
C LEU A 24 11.36 -1.81 8.31
N GLU A 25 10.81 -0.71 8.80
CA GLU A 25 10.31 -0.62 10.17
C GLU A 25 8.91 -1.20 10.34
N ASN A 26 8.10 -1.17 9.29
CA ASN A 26 6.66 -1.42 9.38
C ASN A 26 6.18 -2.62 8.58
N SER A 27 7.08 -3.48 8.12
CA SER A 27 6.71 -4.71 7.43
C SER A 27 7.20 -5.95 8.18
N THR A 28 6.55 -7.08 7.89
CA THR A 28 7.02 -8.39 8.37
C THR A 28 8.20 -8.85 7.53
N LYS A 29 8.94 -9.85 8.05
CA LYS A 29 10.11 -10.39 7.33
C LYS A 29 9.74 -11.05 6.00
N ASP A 30 8.54 -11.57 5.90
CA ASP A 30 8.03 -12.26 4.71
C ASP A 30 7.12 -11.37 3.85
N PHE A 31 7.23 -10.05 4.00
CA PHE A 31 6.42 -9.10 3.24
C PHE A 31 6.52 -9.38 1.74
N LEU A 32 5.36 -9.34 1.07
CA LEU A 32 5.27 -9.50 -0.38
C LEU A 32 4.33 -8.44 -0.94
N PHE A 33 4.75 -7.79 -2.02
CA PHE A 33 3.93 -6.83 -2.75
C PHE A 33 3.74 -7.31 -4.18
N ILE A 34 2.46 -7.53 -4.55
CA ILE A 34 2.10 -7.86 -5.93
C ILE A 34 1.77 -6.55 -6.63
N ARG A 35 2.62 -6.17 -7.58
CA ARG A 35 2.50 -4.93 -8.34
C ARG A 35 1.35 -5.00 -9.35
N PRO A 36 0.86 -3.85 -9.87
CA PRO A 36 -0.20 -3.86 -10.89
C PRO A 36 0.14 -4.68 -12.12
N SER A 37 1.43 -4.84 -12.43
CA SER A 37 1.90 -5.69 -13.53
C SER A 37 1.69 -7.19 -13.27
N GLY A 38 1.38 -7.57 -12.04
CA GLY A 38 1.33 -8.96 -11.60
C GLY A 38 2.65 -9.50 -11.09
N ASN A 39 3.73 -8.73 -11.19
CA ASN A 39 5.06 -9.18 -10.76
C ASN A 39 5.23 -8.97 -9.25
N PRO A 40 5.41 -10.05 -8.48
CA PRO A 40 5.62 -9.91 -7.04
C PRO A 40 7.04 -9.44 -6.73
N ILE A 41 7.17 -8.66 -5.67
CA ILE A 41 8.47 -8.27 -5.12
C ILE A 41 8.41 -8.34 -3.60
N ASP A 42 9.56 -8.66 -2.98
CA ASP A 42 9.68 -8.62 -1.53
C ASP A 42 10.09 -7.21 -1.04
N ALA A 43 10.27 -7.06 0.27
CA ALA A 43 10.67 -5.78 0.83
C ALA A 43 12.02 -5.30 0.27
N SER A 44 12.98 -6.20 0.12
CA SER A 44 14.30 -5.88 -0.41
C SER A 44 14.20 -5.36 -1.85
N GLY A 45 13.39 -6.01 -2.69
CA GLY A 45 13.17 -5.57 -4.07
C GLY A 45 12.50 -4.21 -4.16
N PHE A 46 11.51 -3.96 -3.28
CA PHE A 46 10.85 -2.66 -3.21
C PHE A 46 11.82 -1.54 -2.83
N ILE A 47 12.64 -1.79 -1.81
CA ILE A 47 13.64 -0.82 -1.35
C ILE A 47 14.65 -0.54 -2.45
N GLU A 48 15.09 -1.57 -3.18
CA GLU A 48 16.00 -1.41 -4.31
C GLU A 48 15.40 -0.52 -5.40
N MET A 49 14.14 -0.69 -5.75
CA MET A 49 13.47 0.19 -6.72
C MET A 49 13.51 1.66 -6.26
N ARG A 50 13.30 1.90 -4.97
CA ARG A 50 13.34 3.25 -4.41
C ARG A 50 14.74 3.85 -4.41
N THR A 51 15.72 3.05 -4.01
CA THR A 51 17.11 3.54 -3.88
C THR A 51 17.82 3.64 -5.21
N SER A 52 17.47 2.84 -6.21
CA SER A 52 18.04 2.92 -7.56
C SER A 52 17.51 4.11 -8.36
N GLY A 53 16.43 4.73 -7.91
CA GLY A 53 15.77 5.80 -8.64
C GLY A 53 14.74 5.35 -9.66
N ASP A 54 14.52 4.04 -9.82
CA ASP A 54 13.49 3.53 -10.73
C ASP A 54 12.09 3.94 -10.29
N LEU A 55 11.84 4.00 -8.99
CA LEU A 55 10.58 4.42 -8.42
C LEU A 55 10.78 5.62 -7.51
N SER A 56 10.08 6.70 -7.82
CA SER A 56 10.07 7.91 -7.00
C SER A 56 8.63 8.32 -6.74
N CYS A 57 8.27 8.47 -5.47
CA CYS A 57 6.98 9.05 -5.11
C CYS A 57 7.15 10.54 -4.92
N ASP A 58 6.31 11.32 -5.61
CA ASP A 58 6.38 12.77 -5.56
C ASP A 58 5.62 13.37 -4.37
N GLY A 59 5.35 12.54 -3.38
CA GLY A 59 4.80 12.98 -2.09
C GLY A 59 3.29 13.02 -2.01
N TYR A 60 2.59 12.59 -3.05
CA TYR A 60 1.14 12.60 -3.02
C TYR A 60 0.58 11.18 -2.97
N THR A 61 -0.03 10.84 -1.86
CA THR A 61 -0.81 9.63 -1.68
C THR A 61 -1.97 9.93 -0.75
N ASP A 62 -3.16 9.52 -1.18
CA ASP A 62 -4.38 9.82 -0.44
C ASP A 62 -5.28 8.59 -0.45
N VAL A 63 -5.55 8.05 0.74
CA VAL A 63 -6.51 6.96 0.91
C VAL A 63 -7.92 7.55 0.80
N LYS A 64 -8.57 7.29 -0.32
CA LYS A 64 -9.88 7.85 -0.63
C LYS A 64 -11.00 7.17 0.12
N LYS A 65 -10.93 5.84 0.24
CA LYS A 65 -12.04 5.10 0.85
C LYS A 65 -11.57 3.73 1.32
N ILE A 66 -11.91 3.39 2.56
CA ILE A 66 -11.79 2.01 3.05
C ILE A 66 -13.02 1.25 2.55
N ARG A 67 -12.80 0.24 1.72
CA ARG A 67 -13.87 -0.58 1.17
C ARG A 67 -14.27 -1.71 2.12
N LYS A 68 -13.26 -2.29 2.79
CA LYS A 68 -13.48 -3.37 3.74
C LYS A 68 -12.32 -3.40 4.74
N LEU A 69 -12.66 -3.56 6.01
CA LEU A 69 -11.69 -3.83 7.07
C LEU A 69 -12.23 -4.97 7.90
N GLU A 70 -11.51 -6.08 7.95
CA GLU A 70 -11.92 -7.27 8.66
C GLU A 70 -10.78 -7.80 9.52
N PHE A 71 -11.05 -8.07 10.78
CA PHE A 71 -10.11 -8.72 11.66
C PHE A 71 -10.34 -10.24 11.57
N LEU A 72 -9.39 -10.93 10.96
CA LEU A 72 -9.46 -12.39 10.80
C LEU A 72 -9.12 -13.10 12.11
N SER A 73 -8.38 -12.42 12.98
CA SER A 73 -8.08 -12.80 14.35
C SER A 73 -7.67 -11.54 15.11
N ASP A 74 -7.31 -11.68 16.39
CA ASP A 74 -6.81 -10.56 17.18
C ASP A 74 -5.47 -10.00 16.64
N GLU A 75 -4.78 -10.78 15.80
CA GLU A 75 -3.44 -10.45 15.34
C GLU A 75 -3.32 -10.34 13.83
N VAL A 76 -4.43 -10.54 13.09
CA VAL A 76 -4.43 -10.48 11.63
C VAL A 76 -5.62 -9.67 11.14
N ALA A 77 -5.36 -8.69 10.29
CA ALA A 77 -6.39 -7.86 9.67
C ALA A 77 -6.21 -7.87 8.15
N MET A 78 -7.34 -7.78 7.45
CA MET A 78 -7.38 -7.57 6.01
C MET A 78 -8.06 -6.23 5.75
N CYS A 79 -7.44 -5.41 4.90
CA CYS A 79 -8.00 -4.12 4.51
C CYS A 79 -8.02 -3.98 2.99
N VAL A 80 -9.18 -3.66 2.45
CA VAL A 80 -9.33 -3.31 1.03
C VAL A 80 -9.66 -1.82 0.96
N PHE A 81 -8.89 -1.07 0.19
CA PHE A 81 -9.06 0.37 0.15
C PHE A 81 -8.75 0.91 -1.24
N THR A 82 -9.34 2.07 -1.54
CA THR A 82 -9.06 2.84 -2.75
C THR A 82 -8.13 3.97 -2.38
N LEU A 83 -7.08 4.15 -3.15
CA LEU A 83 -6.16 5.26 -2.98
C LEU A 83 -5.90 5.96 -4.31
N ARG A 84 -5.54 7.24 -4.22
CA ARG A 84 -4.96 7.99 -5.32
C ARG A 84 -3.49 8.21 -5.03
N SER A 85 -2.64 7.90 -5.99
CA SER A 85 -1.20 8.11 -5.82
C SER A 85 -0.60 8.75 -7.06
N SER A 86 0.51 9.45 -6.86
CA SER A 86 1.29 10.06 -7.91
C SER A 86 2.74 9.62 -7.72
N PHE A 87 3.33 9.06 -8.76
CA PHE A 87 4.68 8.53 -8.70
C PHE A 87 5.32 8.51 -10.08
N ILE A 88 6.65 8.44 -10.10
CA ILE A 88 7.44 8.30 -11.32
C ILE A 88 8.09 6.91 -11.30
N TYR A 89 7.83 6.13 -12.34
CA TYR A 89 8.46 4.82 -12.50
C TYR A 89 9.17 4.77 -13.84
N LYS A 90 10.50 4.56 -13.79
CA LYS A 90 11.37 4.55 -14.97
C LYS A 90 11.12 5.77 -15.86
N ASP A 91 11.15 6.95 -15.26
CA ASP A 91 10.96 8.25 -15.88
C ASP A 91 9.56 8.54 -16.44
N ILE A 92 8.59 7.67 -16.15
CA ILE A 92 7.20 7.88 -16.57
C ILE A 92 6.36 8.33 -15.37
N GLN A 93 5.73 9.50 -15.53
CA GLN A 93 4.80 10.03 -14.52
C GLN A 93 3.50 9.23 -14.54
N ASN A 94 3.09 8.80 -13.35
CA ASN A 94 1.83 8.08 -13.13
C ASN A 94 1.01 8.81 -12.08
N SER A 95 -0.28 8.95 -12.34
CA SER A 95 -1.24 9.44 -11.36
C SER A 95 -2.51 8.64 -11.56
N ASP A 96 -2.81 7.75 -10.64
CA ASP A 96 -3.92 6.82 -10.81
C ASP A 96 -4.70 6.57 -9.53
N LEU A 97 -5.89 6.01 -9.74
CA LEU A 97 -6.67 5.39 -8.69
C LEU A 97 -6.38 3.89 -8.71
N ALA A 98 -6.24 3.32 -7.54
CA ALA A 98 -5.99 1.90 -7.40
C ALA A 98 -6.81 1.31 -6.25
N THR A 99 -7.18 0.06 -6.37
CA THR A 99 -7.66 -0.72 -5.24
C THR A 99 -6.51 -1.58 -4.74
N VAL A 100 -6.29 -1.50 -3.44
CA VAL A 100 -5.23 -2.26 -2.78
C VAL A 100 -5.87 -3.17 -1.74
N THR A 101 -5.43 -4.42 -1.72
CA THR A 101 -5.74 -5.35 -0.64
C THR A 101 -4.47 -5.53 0.18
N ALA A 102 -4.56 -5.33 1.48
CA ALA A 102 -3.45 -5.46 2.40
C ALA A 102 -3.78 -6.44 3.50
N ILE A 103 -2.80 -7.29 3.85
CA ILE A 103 -2.84 -8.12 5.06
C ILE A 103 -1.86 -7.51 6.05
N LEU A 104 -2.36 -7.28 7.25
CA LEU A 104 -1.56 -6.72 8.34
C LEU A 104 -1.50 -7.75 9.46
N LYS A 105 -0.35 -7.84 10.10
CA LYS A 105 -0.14 -8.74 11.24
C LYS A 105 0.36 -7.94 12.44
N LYS A 106 -0.14 -8.31 13.61
CA LYS A 106 0.29 -7.70 14.86
C LYS A 106 1.45 -8.52 15.43
N ILE A 107 2.62 -7.90 15.50
CA ILE A 107 3.84 -8.54 15.98
C ILE A 107 4.41 -7.69 17.09
N ASN A 108 4.64 -8.29 18.26
CA ASN A 108 5.11 -7.56 19.44
C ASN A 108 4.26 -6.34 19.75
N ASN A 109 2.94 -6.53 19.65
CA ASN A 109 1.94 -5.50 19.92
C ASN A 109 1.94 -4.33 18.92
N GLN A 110 2.55 -4.53 17.74
CA GLN A 110 2.59 -3.51 16.67
C GLN A 110 2.05 -4.09 15.37
N TRP A 111 1.17 -3.35 14.72
CA TRP A 111 0.66 -3.72 13.40
C TRP A 111 1.72 -3.50 12.34
N LYS A 112 1.91 -4.49 11.46
CA LYS A 112 2.90 -4.44 10.37
C LYS A 112 2.28 -4.94 9.08
N LEU A 113 2.77 -4.38 7.97
CA LEU A 113 2.37 -4.82 6.62
C LEU A 113 2.99 -6.18 6.34
N SER A 114 2.17 -7.15 5.94
CA SER A 114 2.62 -8.50 5.63
C SER A 114 2.46 -8.85 4.15
N TRP A 115 1.43 -8.33 3.51
CA TRP A 115 1.14 -8.63 2.12
C TRP A 115 0.30 -7.50 1.54
N MET A 116 0.57 -7.15 0.29
CA MET A 116 -0.24 -6.17 -0.43
C MET A 116 -0.35 -6.56 -1.89
N GLN A 117 -1.51 -6.29 -2.47
CA GLN A 117 -1.73 -6.39 -3.91
C GLN A 117 -2.41 -5.11 -4.39
N ARG A 118 -1.89 -4.56 -5.49
CA ARG A 118 -2.41 -3.31 -6.05
C ARG A 118 -2.92 -3.56 -7.46
N SER A 119 -4.14 -3.08 -7.72
CA SER A 119 -4.74 -3.11 -9.05
C SER A 119 -5.15 -1.69 -9.42
N SER A 120 -4.67 -1.21 -10.56
CA SER A 120 -5.05 0.11 -11.06
C SER A 120 -6.42 0.04 -11.72
N GLY A 121 -7.23 1.07 -11.47
CA GLY A 121 -8.59 1.16 -12.00
C GLY A 121 -8.78 2.41 -12.84
N ASP A 122 -10.02 2.77 -13.07
CA ASP A 122 -10.37 4.01 -13.76
C ASP A 122 -9.90 5.23 -13.00
N SER A 123 -9.58 6.29 -13.73
CA SER A 123 -9.18 7.55 -13.13
C SER A 123 -10.36 8.33 -12.54
N ASP A 124 -11.59 7.97 -12.87
CA ASP A 124 -12.81 8.61 -12.38
C ASP A 124 -13.43 7.76 -11.27
N LEU A 125 -13.34 8.25 -10.04
CA LEU A 125 -13.85 7.54 -8.87
C LEU A 125 -15.36 7.31 -8.92
N SER A 126 -16.11 8.16 -9.59
CA SER A 126 -17.55 8.02 -9.70
C SER A 126 -17.97 6.75 -10.43
N LEU A 127 -17.13 6.26 -11.36
CA LEU A 127 -17.40 5.01 -12.08
C LEU A 127 -17.27 3.79 -11.16
N TRP A 128 -16.43 3.87 -10.14
CA TRP A 128 -16.21 2.78 -9.21
C TRP A 128 -17.41 2.53 -8.31
N ASP A 129 -18.04 3.61 -7.87
CA ASP A 129 -19.15 3.51 -6.91
C ASP A 129 -20.44 2.98 -7.55
N LYS A 130 -20.48 2.89 -8.88
CA LYS A 130 -21.64 2.35 -9.61
C LYS A 130 -21.93 0.90 -9.26
N TYR A 131 -20.91 0.13 -8.92
CA TYR A 131 -21.03 -1.31 -8.66
C TYR A 131 -20.86 -1.70 -7.20
N LEU A 132 -20.79 -0.73 -6.31
CA LEU A 132 -20.55 -0.98 -4.89
C LEU A 132 -21.71 -0.53 -4.01
#